data_3c5fba6ddf2fe9cc927ee843bf5075aa
#
_entry.id   3c5fba6ddf2fe9cc927ee843bf5075aa
#
_cell.length_a   1.000
_cell.length_b   1.000
_cell.length_c   1.000
_cell.angle_alpha   90.00
_cell.angle_beta   90.00
_cell.angle_gamma   90.00
#
_symmetry.space_group_name_H-M   'P 1'
#
loop_
_entity.id
_entity.type
_entity.pdbx_description
1 polymer ?
#
loop_
_entity_poly.entity_id
_entity_poly.type
_entity_poly.pdbx_seq_one_letter_code
_entity_poly.pdbx_strand_id
1 'polypeptide(L)'
;MARIHAHTRGKSHSVRPTSKNAPPWLTSSPAELSSIVIQLSKEGLTPSAIGVRMRDEYGIPLLKTIMDKTITEIRMENGIKEDMPEDLHQLVQKALALQRHLRTHNTDHRNVRSLELIEAKIHRLSKYYKRDAKIPKDWKYASVIAQLE
;
A
#
# COMPACT_ATOMS: atom_id res chain seq x y z
N MET A 1 10.93 -15.69 -6.71
CA MET A 1 12.02 -15.46 -5.74
C MET A 1 11.68 -16.20 -4.47
N ALA A 2 12.57 -17.10 -4.00
CA ALA A 2 12.32 -17.86 -2.78
C ALA A 2 12.21 -16.94 -1.55
N ARG A 3 11.17 -17.10 -0.76
CA ARG A 3 10.97 -16.37 0.51
C ARG A 3 11.64 -17.15 1.64
N ILE A 4 12.95 -17.17 1.67
CA ILE A 4 13.74 -17.94 2.65
C ILE A 4 13.39 -17.56 4.11
N HIS A 5 12.90 -16.33 4.33
CA HIS A 5 12.55 -15.81 5.65
C HIS A 5 11.03 -15.73 5.89
N ALA A 6 10.21 -16.40 5.08
CA ALA A 6 8.78 -16.48 5.36
C ALA A 6 8.53 -17.54 6.44
N HIS A 7 7.96 -17.12 7.55
CA HIS A 7 7.63 -18.01 8.67
C HIS A 7 6.27 -18.70 8.50
N THR A 8 5.55 -18.40 7.43
CA THR A 8 4.22 -18.94 7.15
C THR A 8 4.31 -20.17 6.27
N ARG A 9 3.92 -21.31 6.79
CA ARG A 9 3.80 -22.57 6.04
C ARG A 9 2.35 -22.91 5.69
N GLY A 10 1.39 -22.23 6.27
CA GLY A 10 -0.03 -22.38 5.99
C GLY A 10 -0.39 -21.93 4.58
N LYS A 11 -1.33 -22.62 3.93
CA LYS A 11 -1.85 -22.30 2.60
C LYS A 11 -3.22 -21.60 2.66
N SER A 12 -3.81 -21.49 3.85
CA SER A 12 -5.09 -20.80 4.04
C SER A 12 -4.89 -19.29 3.86
N HIS A 13 -5.76 -18.68 3.09
CA HIS A 13 -5.79 -17.24 2.81
C HIS A 13 -7.20 -16.82 2.45
N SER A 14 -7.48 -15.54 2.55
CA SER A 14 -8.77 -14.99 2.09
C SER A 14 -8.95 -15.21 0.60
N VAL A 15 -10.11 -15.71 0.22
CA VAL A 15 -10.48 -15.95 -1.17
C VAL A 15 -11.41 -14.82 -1.61
N ARG A 16 -11.19 -14.28 -2.82
CA ARG A 16 -12.09 -13.29 -3.41
C ARG A 16 -13.42 -13.94 -3.76
N PRO A 17 -14.54 -13.20 -3.64
CA PRO A 17 -15.84 -13.68 -4.12
C PRO A 17 -15.76 -14.11 -5.59
N THR A 18 -16.35 -15.24 -5.89
CA THR A 18 -16.41 -15.78 -7.28
C THR A 18 -17.39 -14.99 -8.15
N SER A 19 -18.42 -14.43 -7.54
CA SER A 19 -19.40 -13.57 -8.23
C SER A 19 -18.75 -12.24 -8.63
N LYS A 20 -19.01 -11.82 -9.85
CA LYS A 20 -18.62 -10.50 -10.38
C LYS A 20 -19.74 -9.46 -10.21
N ASN A 21 -20.90 -9.87 -9.74
CA ASN A 21 -22.05 -8.98 -9.57
C ASN A 21 -21.96 -8.26 -8.22
N ALA A 22 -22.58 -7.09 -8.14
CA ALA A 22 -22.75 -6.39 -6.87
C ALA A 22 -23.52 -7.27 -5.88
N PRO A 23 -23.16 -7.27 -4.60
CA PRO A 23 -23.88 -8.02 -3.57
C PRO A 23 -25.34 -7.53 -3.45
N PRO A 24 -26.31 -8.43 -3.18
CA PRO A 24 -27.73 -8.05 -3.13
C PRO A 24 -28.08 -7.12 -1.95
N TRP A 25 -27.22 -7.08 -0.91
CA TRP A 25 -27.42 -6.19 0.24
C TRP A 25 -26.91 -4.77 0.02
N LEU A 26 -26.20 -4.51 -1.09
CA LEU A 26 -25.65 -3.21 -1.39
C LEU A 26 -26.72 -2.33 -2.05
N THR A 27 -27.15 -1.28 -1.34
CA THR A 27 -28.13 -0.30 -1.81
C THR A 27 -27.49 0.99 -2.32
N SER A 28 -26.18 1.20 -2.02
CA SER A 28 -25.47 2.44 -2.37
C SER A 28 -25.19 2.54 -3.86
N SER A 29 -25.38 3.72 -4.40
CA SER A 29 -25.09 4.03 -5.81
C SER A 29 -23.57 4.17 -6.05
N PRO A 30 -23.07 3.94 -7.27
CA PRO A 30 -21.65 4.16 -7.60
C PRO A 30 -21.17 5.59 -7.31
N ALA A 31 -22.03 6.60 -7.46
CA ALA A 31 -21.70 7.98 -7.15
C ALA A 31 -21.49 8.22 -5.66
N GLU A 32 -22.31 7.64 -4.80
CA GLU A 32 -22.15 7.68 -3.34
C GLU A 32 -20.84 6.98 -2.93
N LEU A 33 -20.54 5.82 -3.50
CA LEU A 33 -19.29 5.10 -3.23
C LEU A 33 -18.07 5.92 -3.60
N SER A 34 -18.11 6.62 -4.73
CA SER A 34 -17.04 7.54 -5.12
C SER A 34 -16.87 8.67 -4.12
N SER A 35 -17.95 9.28 -3.64
CA SER A 35 -17.89 10.36 -2.66
C SER A 35 -17.29 9.91 -1.32
N ILE A 36 -17.63 8.71 -0.87
CA ILE A 36 -17.07 8.09 0.33
C ILE A 36 -15.55 7.86 0.16
N VAL A 37 -15.13 7.30 -0.99
CA VAL A 37 -13.69 7.10 -1.28
C VAL A 37 -12.92 8.42 -1.26
N ILE A 38 -13.48 9.49 -1.82
CA ILE A 38 -12.86 10.82 -1.84
C ILE A 38 -12.79 11.39 -0.42
N GLN A 39 -13.86 11.26 0.38
CA GLN A 39 -13.86 11.71 1.78
C GLN A 39 -12.77 11.01 2.58
N LEU A 40 -12.72 9.67 2.53
CA LEU A 40 -11.71 8.88 3.24
C LEU A 40 -10.28 9.20 2.75
N SER A 41 -10.12 9.53 1.47
CA SER A 41 -8.83 9.98 0.93
C SER A 41 -8.41 11.34 1.48
N LYS A 42 -9.36 12.28 1.67
CA LYS A 42 -9.10 13.59 2.31
C LYS A 42 -8.78 13.47 3.79
N GLU A 43 -9.28 12.44 4.46
CA GLU A 43 -8.90 12.08 5.84
C GLU A 43 -7.45 11.54 5.94
N GLY A 44 -6.76 11.36 4.81
CA GLY A 44 -5.37 10.88 4.76
C GLY A 44 -5.22 9.36 4.76
N LEU A 45 -6.30 8.61 4.53
CA LEU A 45 -6.23 7.16 4.45
C LEU A 45 -5.56 6.70 3.15
N THR A 46 -4.75 5.66 3.25
CA THR A 46 -4.13 5.01 2.09
C THR A 46 -5.16 4.21 1.26
N PRO A 47 -4.91 3.98 -0.03
CA PRO A 47 -5.83 3.19 -0.87
C PRO A 47 -6.18 1.81 -0.30
N SER A 48 -5.22 1.12 0.29
CA SER A 48 -5.48 -0.18 0.94
C SER A 48 -6.32 -0.04 2.20
N ALA A 49 -6.08 0.98 3.03
CA ALA A 49 -6.87 1.25 4.23
C ALA A 49 -8.32 1.63 3.87
N ILE A 50 -8.51 2.43 2.80
CA ILE A 50 -9.85 2.73 2.27
C ILE A 50 -10.55 1.44 1.86
N GLY A 51 -9.87 0.54 1.14
CA GLY A 51 -10.43 -0.75 0.75
C GLY A 51 -10.87 -1.62 1.92
N VAL A 52 -10.09 -1.63 3.00
CA VAL A 52 -10.44 -2.33 4.26
C VAL A 52 -11.68 -1.69 4.89
N ARG A 53 -11.72 -0.38 4.99
CA ARG A 53 -12.84 0.36 5.58
C ARG A 53 -14.13 0.18 4.80
N MET A 54 -14.05 0.22 3.46
CA MET A 54 -15.18 -0.06 2.57
C MET A 54 -15.75 -1.47 2.77
N ARG A 55 -14.88 -2.45 3.02
CA ARG A 55 -15.29 -3.82 3.32
C ARG A 55 -15.96 -3.93 4.69
N ASP A 56 -15.35 -3.35 5.72
CA ASP A 56 -15.71 -3.59 7.12
C ASP A 56 -16.88 -2.71 7.58
N GLU A 57 -16.95 -1.46 7.15
CA GLU A 57 -17.99 -0.50 7.55
C GLU A 57 -19.18 -0.47 6.55
N TYR A 58 -18.86 -0.57 5.26
CA TYR A 58 -19.90 -0.44 4.20
C TYR A 58 -20.30 -1.79 3.58
N GLY A 59 -19.71 -2.89 4.01
CA GLY A 59 -20.04 -4.23 3.53
C GLY A 59 -19.70 -4.49 2.06
N ILE A 60 -18.75 -3.76 1.48
CA ILE A 60 -18.36 -3.84 0.08
C ILE A 60 -17.13 -4.73 -0.08
N PRO A 61 -17.27 -5.98 -0.54
CA PRO A 61 -16.15 -6.91 -0.61
C PRO A 61 -15.08 -6.51 -1.64
N LEU A 62 -15.51 -5.94 -2.77
CA LEU A 62 -14.63 -5.51 -3.86
C LEU A 62 -15.23 -4.29 -4.59
N LEU A 63 -14.64 -3.14 -4.41
CA LEU A 63 -15.09 -1.91 -5.05
C LEU A 63 -14.99 -1.99 -6.59
N LYS A 64 -13.91 -2.60 -7.10
CA LYS A 64 -13.67 -2.74 -8.54
C LYS A 64 -14.78 -3.49 -9.28
N THR A 65 -15.45 -4.45 -8.65
CA THR A 65 -16.55 -5.21 -9.29
C THR A 65 -17.83 -4.41 -9.43
N ILE A 66 -17.98 -3.32 -8.66
CA ILE A 66 -19.19 -2.49 -8.65
C ILE A 66 -19.01 -1.25 -9.53
N MET A 67 -17.80 -0.69 -9.52
CA MET A 67 -17.50 0.58 -10.18
C MET A 67 -16.64 0.44 -11.45
N ASP A 68 -16.15 -0.75 -11.76
CA ASP A 68 -15.17 -1.04 -12.82
C ASP A 68 -13.85 -0.24 -12.70
N LYS A 69 -13.70 0.54 -11.62
CA LYS A 69 -12.53 1.38 -11.32
C LYS A 69 -11.86 0.95 -10.03
N THR A 70 -10.55 1.15 -9.96
CA THR A 70 -9.79 0.96 -8.73
C THR A 70 -9.85 2.22 -7.85
N ILE A 71 -9.62 2.07 -6.55
CA ILE A 71 -9.55 3.20 -5.61
C ILE A 71 -8.51 4.24 -6.06
N THR A 72 -7.37 3.77 -6.55
CA THR A 72 -6.30 4.65 -7.04
C THR A 72 -6.73 5.47 -8.25
N GLU A 73 -7.47 4.88 -9.20
CA GLU A 73 -8.02 5.57 -10.37
C GLU A 73 -9.03 6.64 -9.95
N ILE A 74 -9.94 6.32 -9.03
CA ILE A 74 -10.92 7.27 -8.49
C ILE A 74 -10.21 8.46 -7.82
N ARG A 75 -9.15 8.20 -7.05
CA ARG A 75 -8.34 9.25 -6.41
C ARG A 75 -7.64 10.13 -7.45
N MET A 76 -7.04 9.52 -8.48
CA MET A 76 -6.36 10.26 -9.56
C MET A 76 -7.33 11.14 -10.35
N GLU A 77 -8.54 10.66 -10.68
CA GLU A 77 -9.58 11.44 -11.35
C GLU A 77 -10.00 12.68 -10.54
N ASN A 78 -9.94 12.58 -9.21
CA ASN A 78 -10.27 13.68 -8.30
C ASN A 78 -9.04 14.52 -7.87
N GLY A 79 -7.94 14.40 -8.59
CA GLY A 79 -6.73 15.21 -8.37
C GLY A 79 -5.88 14.81 -7.17
N ILE A 80 -6.22 13.72 -6.46
CA ILE A 80 -5.43 13.22 -5.33
C ILE A 80 -4.35 12.28 -5.88
N LYS A 81 -3.16 12.83 -6.11
CA LYS A 81 -2.01 12.08 -6.61
C LYS A 81 -1.08 11.73 -5.46
N GLU A 82 -0.46 10.56 -5.55
CA GLU A 82 0.61 10.13 -4.66
C GLU A 82 1.95 10.22 -5.42
N ASP A 83 2.98 10.72 -4.75
CA ASP A 83 4.33 10.85 -5.34
C ASP A 83 4.99 9.50 -5.58
N MET A 84 4.60 8.50 -4.79
CA MET A 84 5.09 7.14 -4.96
C MET A 84 4.01 6.10 -4.63
N PRO A 85 4.11 4.87 -5.16
CA PRO A 85 3.22 3.77 -4.83
C PRO A 85 3.18 3.46 -3.33
N GLU A 86 1.98 3.17 -2.80
CA GLU A 86 1.72 2.95 -1.38
C GLU A 86 2.65 1.89 -0.75
N ASP A 87 2.86 0.77 -1.43
CA ASP A 87 3.70 -0.33 -0.93
C ASP A 87 5.17 0.07 -0.78
N LEU A 88 5.70 0.88 -1.71
CA LEU A 88 7.04 1.43 -1.62
C LEU A 88 7.11 2.46 -0.48
N HIS A 89 6.12 3.35 -0.37
CA HIS A 89 6.02 4.33 0.71
C HIS A 89 6.03 3.67 2.09
N GLN A 90 5.22 2.65 2.29
CA GLN A 90 5.15 1.89 3.55
C GLN A 90 6.48 1.21 3.91
N LEU A 91 7.20 0.67 2.93
CA LEU A 91 8.52 0.09 3.17
C LEU A 91 9.55 1.15 3.56
N VAL A 92 9.54 2.32 2.92
CA VAL A 92 10.42 3.45 3.26
C VAL A 92 10.13 3.94 4.68
N GLN A 93 8.87 4.16 5.04
CA GLN A 93 8.47 4.56 6.40
C GLN A 93 8.94 3.54 7.46
N LYS A 94 8.79 2.26 7.17
CA LYS A 94 9.26 1.21 8.07
C LYS A 94 10.78 1.19 8.21
N ALA A 95 11.52 1.43 7.14
CA ALA A 95 12.98 1.54 7.18
C ALA A 95 13.43 2.73 8.02
N LEU A 96 12.81 3.90 7.85
CA LEU A 96 13.06 5.09 8.66
C LEU A 96 12.80 4.87 10.15
N ALA A 97 11.67 4.22 10.48
CA ALA A 97 11.37 3.89 11.88
C ALA A 97 12.43 2.97 12.50
N LEU A 98 12.94 1.98 11.74
CA LEU A 98 14.03 1.11 12.19
C LEU A 98 15.36 1.86 12.32
N GLN A 99 15.69 2.76 11.42
CA GLN A 99 16.89 3.58 11.50
C GLN A 99 16.87 4.48 12.75
N ARG A 100 15.73 5.13 13.04
CA ARG A 100 15.55 5.90 14.28
C ARG A 100 15.73 5.03 15.53
N HIS A 101 15.16 3.83 15.54
CA HIS A 101 15.34 2.88 16.63
C HIS A 101 16.82 2.49 16.82
N LEU A 102 17.51 2.19 15.74
CA LEU A 102 18.91 1.76 15.80
C LEU A 102 19.88 2.89 16.20
N ARG A 103 19.53 4.17 16.00
CA ARG A 103 20.29 5.32 16.52
C ARG A 103 20.35 5.34 18.06
N THR A 104 19.26 4.90 18.70
CA THR A 104 19.19 4.81 20.18
C THR A 104 19.59 3.45 20.72
N HIS A 105 19.44 2.39 19.92
CA HIS A 105 19.67 1.00 20.31
C HIS A 105 20.64 0.32 19.32
N ASN A 106 21.89 0.78 19.31
CA ASN A 106 22.92 0.34 18.35
C ASN A 106 23.35 -1.13 18.52
N THR A 107 23.08 -1.74 19.67
CA THR A 107 23.39 -3.14 19.96
C THR A 107 22.33 -4.13 19.49
N ASP A 108 21.22 -3.66 18.91
CA ASP A 108 20.13 -4.51 18.44
C ASP A 108 20.43 -5.12 17.06
N HIS A 109 21.33 -6.12 17.05
CA HIS A 109 21.73 -6.83 15.82
C HIS A 109 20.57 -7.47 15.05
N ARG A 110 19.48 -7.84 15.74
CA ARG A 110 18.31 -8.41 15.08
C ARG A 110 17.60 -7.37 14.22
N ASN A 111 17.46 -6.14 14.70
CA ASN A 111 16.85 -5.07 13.93
C ASN A 111 17.81 -4.51 12.87
N VAL A 112 19.12 -4.56 13.06
CA VAL A 112 20.08 -4.30 11.97
C VAL A 112 19.81 -5.24 10.79
N ARG A 113 19.70 -6.54 11.06
CA ARG A 113 19.36 -7.52 10.01
C ARG A 113 17.99 -7.28 9.37
N SER A 114 17.01 -6.86 10.16
CA SER A 114 15.67 -6.51 9.65
C SER A 114 15.72 -5.31 8.71
N LEU A 115 16.51 -4.29 9.03
CA LEU A 115 16.72 -3.11 8.19
C LEU A 115 17.33 -3.50 6.84
N GLU A 116 18.42 -4.28 6.81
CA GLU A 116 19.02 -4.76 5.56
C GLU A 116 18.01 -5.50 4.66
N LEU A 117 17.14 -6.33 5.25
CA LEU A 117 16.11 -7.05 4.51
C LEU A 117 15.04 -6.13 3.93
N ILE A 118 14.66 -5.06 4.65
CA ILE A 118 13.71 -4.07 4.16
C ILE A 118 14.35 -3.23 3.05
N GLU A 119 15.56 -2.76 3.21
CA GLU A 119 16.29 -2.01 2.19
C GLU A 119 16.46 -2.83 0.90
N ALA A 120 16.79 -4.11 1.02
CA ALA A 120 16.84 -5.01 -0.12
C ALA A 120 15.47 -5.15 -0.83
N LYS A 121 14.34 -5.08 -0.10
CA LYS A 121 12.99 -5.04 -0.70
C LYS A 121 12.74 -3.72 -1.41
N ILE A 122 13.11 -2.58 -0.79
CA ILE A 122 12.97 -1.25 -1.39
C ILE A 122 13.72 -1.19 -2.73
N HIS A 123 14.98 -1.63 -2.76
CA HIS A 123 15.78 -1.64 -3.98
C HIS A 123 15.17 -2.49 -5.10
N ARG A 124 14.63 -3.67 -4.77
CA ARG A 124 13.97 -4.52 -5.77
C ARG A 124 12.68 -3.91 -6.28
N LEU A 125 11.86 -3.36 -5.38
CA LEU A 125 10.58 -2.76 -5.72
C LEU A 125 10.78 -1.46 -6.51
N SER A 126 11.76 -0.63 -6.16
CA SER A 126 12.09 0.59 -6.90
C SER A 126 12.54 0.27 -8.34
N LYS A 127 13.32 -0.81 -8.54
CA LYS A 127 13.72 -1.26 -9.88
C LYS A 127 12.50 -1.66 -10.73
N TYR A 128 11.52 -2.33 -10.12
CA TYR A 128 10.26 -2.68 -10.78
C TYR A 128 9.48 -1.43 -11.19
N TYR A 129 9.25 -0.49 -10.27
CA TYR A 129 8.48 0.71 -10.55
C TYR A 129 9.17 1.69 -11.52
N LYS A 130 10.50 1.74 -11.54
CA LYS A 130 11.25 2.48 -12.56
C LYS A 130 11.02 1.93 -13.97
N ARG A 131 10.97 0.60 -14.11
CA ARG A 131 10.69 -0.06 -15.38
C ARG A 131 9.25 0.23 -15.84
N ASP A 132 8.29 0.24 -14.90
CA ASP A 132 6.88 0.50 -15.17
C ASP A 132 6.55 2.00 -15.22
N ALA A 133 7.56 2.89 -15.15
CA ALA A 133 7.45 4.35 -15.19
C ALA A 133 6.50 4.95 -14.12
N LYS A 134 6.28 4.24 -13.00
CA LYS A 134 5.46 4.72 -11.88
C LYS A 134 6.24 5.64 -10.93
N ILE A 135 7.56 5.57 -10.96
CA ILE A 135 8.47 6.49 -10.26
C ILE A 135 9.54 7.02 -11.22
N PRO A 136 10.10 8.20 -10.98
CA PRO A 136 11.17 8.75 -11.79
C PRO A 136 12.39 7.83 -11.86
N LYS A 137 13.09 7.80 -13.00
CA LYS A 137 14.31 6.99 -13.17
C LYS A 137 15.40 7.38 -12.19
N ASP A 138 15.47 8.66 -11.85
CA ASP A 138 16.46 9.24 -10.95
C ASP A 138 16.14 9.06 -9.48
N TRP A 139 14.96 8.51 -9.13
CA TRP A 139 14.57 8.24 -7.76
C TRP A 139 15.62 7.38 -7.05
N LYS A 140 16.08 7.83 -5.87
CA LYS A 140 17.05 7.10 -5.03
C LYS A 140 16.52 7.04 -3.59
N TYR A 141 16.62 5.89 -2.98
CA TYR A 141 16.24 5.68 -1.58
C TYR A 141 17.00 6.62 -0.62
N ALA A 142 18.30 6.81 -0.83
CA ALA A 142 19.12 7.70 -0.02
C ALA A 142 18.65 9.16 -0.04
N SER A 143 18.14 9.67 -1.19
CA SER A 143 17.61 11.03 -1.27
C SER A 143 16.30 11.20 -0.52
N VAL A 144 15.48 10.16 -0.45
CA VAL A 144 14.23 10.18 0.32
C VAL A 144 14.51 10.21 1.83
N ILE A 145 15.52 9.47 2.30
CA ILE A 145 15.94 9.52 3.71
C ILE A 145 16.39 10.94 4.05
N ALA A 146 17.25 11.54 3.24
CA ALA A 146 17.76 12.90 3.48
C ALA A 146 16.69 14.01 3.49
N GLN A 147 15.52 13.78 2.87
CA GLN A 147 14.40 14.72 2.89
C GLN A 147 13.49 14.56 4.12
N LEU A 148 13.51 13.39 4.74
CA LEU A 148 12.63 13.03 5.86
C LEU A 148 13.34 13.07 7.23
N GLU A 149 14.64 13.34 7.25
CA GLU A 149 15.45 13.63 8.44
C GLU A 149 15.44 15.12 8.78
#